data_90fa85fffafe98f9c4b01b38db471783
#
_entry.id   90fa85fffafe98f9c4b01b38db471783
#
_cell.length_a   1.000
_cell.length_b   1.000
_cell.length_c   1.000
_cell.angle_alpha   90.00
_cell.angle_beta   90.00
_cell.angle_gamma   90.00
#
_symmetry.space_group_name_H-M   'P 1'
#
loop_
_entity.id
_entity.type
_entity.pdbx_description
1 polymer ?
#
loop_
_entity_poly.entity_id
_entity_poly.type
_entity_poly.pdbx_seq_one_letter_code
_entity_poly.pdbx_strand_id
1 'polypeptide(L)'
;MSEENKTPLLEVKDLKKWFPAKSSPFSKEKVFIKAVDGVSFTLNAGETLGVVGESGCGKSTMGRSVLRLLEPTNGQVLFEGKDYTALKSSELAKSRSDLQIIFQDPYASLDPRMTIGDIIGEPLDIQLKLPTKERMERVLKTMERVGLNTRYVNRYPHEFSGGQRQRIGIARAIVLGPKLMVCDEPVSALDVSVQAQVLNLLMDLQKEMGMAYIFISHDLSVIKHISDRIMVMYLGHVVELADKDDLYKRTM
;
A
#
# COMPACT_ATOMS: atom_id res chain seq x y z
N MET A 1 0.80 -21.16 -26.74
CA MET A 1 1.14 -19.72 -26.75
C MET A 1 2.18 -19.52 -25.67
N SER A 2 3.39 -19.14 -26.05
CA SER A 2 4.54 -18.98 -25.15
C SER A 2 4.24 -18.00 -24.05
N GLU A 3 4.37 -18.42 -22.79
CA GLU A 3 4.48 -17.51 -21.65
C GLU A 3 5.69 -16.61 -21.90
N GLU A 4 5.44 -15.42 -22.37
CA GLU A 4 6.46 -14.38 -22.40
C GLU A 4 6.91 -14.19 -20.95
N ASN A 5 8.19 -14.41 -20.72
CA ASN A 5 8.90 -14.28 -19.46
C ASN A 5 8.95 -12.79 -19.08
N LYS A 6 7.77 -12.21 -18.71
CA LYS A 6 7.67 -10.81 -18.28
C LYS A 6 8.30 -10.71 -16.90
N THR A 7 9.34 -9.93 -16.79
CA THR A 7 9.94 -9.57 -15.49
C THR A 7 8.85 -9.01 -14.58
N PRO A 8 8.64 -9.57 -13.37
CA PRO A 8 7.62 -9.06 -12.45
C PRO A 8 7.91 -7.60 -12.08
N LEU A 9 6.85 -6.82 -11.81
CA LEU A 9 6.99 -5.45 -11.34
C LEU A 9 7.71 -5.41 -9.99
N LEU A 10 7.36 -6.35 -9.11
CA LEU A 10 7.97 -6.50 -7.78
C LEU A 10 8.35 -7.95 -7.54
N GLU A 11 9.56 -8.16 -7.02
CA GLU A 11 10.03 -9.46 -6.53
C GLU A 11 10.62 -9.30 -5.13
N VAL A 12 10.06 -10.02 -4.17
CA VAL A 12 10.49 -10.04 -2.77
C VAL A 12 11.14 -11.37 -2.47
N LYS A 13 12.37 -11.35 -1.91
CA LYS A 13 13.19 -12.54 -1.62
C LYS A 13 13.61 -12.57 -0.17
N ASP A 14 13.20 -13.59 0.56
CA ASP A 14 13.59 -13.89 1.95
C ASP A 14 13.52 -12.65 2.88
N LEU A 15 12.45 -11.84 2.71
CA LEU A 15 12.28 -10.58 3.44
C LEU A 15 12.12 -10.86 4.93
N LYS A 16 12.94 -10.19 5.75
CA LYS A 16 12.90 -10.29 7.21
C LYS A 16 12.81 -8.91 7.84
N LYS A 17 11.93 -8.79 8.83
CA LYS A 17 11.87 -7.64 9.71
C LYS A 17 11.70 -8.09 11.14
N TRP A 18 12.75 -7.89 11.92
CA TRP A 18 12.83 -8.25 13.33
C TRP A 18 12.94 -6.99 14.18
N PHE A 19 12.21 -6.96 15.28
CA PHE A 19 12.27 -5.87 16.25
C PHE A 19 12.95 -6.36 17.52
N PRO A 20 13.85 -5.57 18.13
CA PRO A 20 14.43 -5.93 19.42
C PRO A 20 13.32 -5.98 20.49
N ALA A 21 13.22 -7.10 21.18
CA ALA A 21 12.37 -7.24 22.35
C ALA A 21 13.11 -6.73 23.61
N LYS A 22 12.36 -6.22 24.58
CA LYS A 22 12.92 -5.87 25.88
C LYS A 22 13.41 -7.15 26.56
N SER A 23 14.73 -7.36 26.64
CA SER A 23 15.34 -8.40 27.47
C SER A 23 15.44 -7.92 28.92
N SER A 24 15.42 -8.88 29.86
CA SER A 24 15.73 -8.58 31.27
C SER A 24 17.08 -7.85 31.38
N PRO A 25 17.24 -6.88 32.29
CA PRO A 25 18.51 -6.17 32.49
C PRO A 25 19.71 -7.08 32.74
N PHE A 26 19.45 -8.34 33.14
CA PHE A 26 20.48 -9.37 33.46
C PHE A 26 20.68 -10.40 32.31
N SER A 27 19.91 -10.33 31.21
CA SER A 27 20.08 -11.23 30.07
C SER A 27 21.07 -10.67 29.07
N LYS A 28 22.12 -11.44 28.72
CA LYS A 28 23.07 -11.13 27.65
C LYS A 28 22.51 -11.47 26.26
N GLU A 29 21.41 -12.21 26.18
CA GLU A 29 20.81 -12.63 24.91
C GLU A 29 19.88 -11.54 24.36
N LYS A 30 20.11 -11.16 23.12
CA LYS A 30 19.22 -10.27 22.37
C LYS A 30 18.04 -11.09 21.87
N VAL A 31 16.87 -10.85 22.42
CA VAL A 31 15.61 -11.45 21.95
C VAL A 31 15.01 -10.57 20.88
N PHE A 32 14.49 -11.16 19.81
CA PHE A 32 13.85 -10.44 18.71
C PHE A 32 12.41 -10.96 18.50
N ILE A 33 11.50 -10.02 18.22
CA ILE A 33 10.18 -10.32 17.69
C ILE A 33 10.32 -10.37 16.17
N LYS A 34 10.13 -11.55 15.59
CA LYS A 34 10.23 -11.79 14.14
C LYS A 34 8.89 -11.48 13.48
N ALA A 35 8.61 -10.20 13.26
CA ALA A 35 7.36 -9.76 12.69
C ALA A 35 7.18 -10.18 11.22
N VAL A 36 8.27 -10.29 10.47
CA VAL A 36 8.36 -10.87 9.13
C VAL A 36 9.62 -11.73 9.10
N ASP A 37 9.50 -12.99 8.70
CA ASP A 37 10.61 -13.95 8.74
C ASP A 37 10.60 -14.88 7.51
N GLY A 38 11.31 -14.47 6.46
CA GLY A 38 11.50 -15.27 5.26
C GLY A 38 10.36 -15.16 4.23
N VAL A 39 9.71 -14.01 4.10
CA VAL A 39 8.63 -13.79 3.14
C VAL A 39 9.18 -13.62 1.74
N SER A 40 8.67 -14.42 0.77
CA SER A 40 9.04 -14.35 -0.64
C SER A 40 7.78 -14.41 -1.52
N PHE A 41 7.68 -13.51 -2.50
CA PHE A 41 6.61 -13.50 -3.49
C PHE A 41 6.98 -12.61 -4.70
N THR A 42 6.19 -12.73 -5.76
CA THR A 42 6.26 -11.84 -6.93
C THR A 42 4.92 -11.16 -7.14
N LEU A 43 4.94 -9.98 -7.80
CA LEU A 43 3.75 -9.23 -8.19
C LEU A 43 3.96 -8.65 -9.60
N ASN A 44 3.00 -8.85 -10.48
CA ASN A 44 3.03 -8.34 -11.84
C ASN A 44 2.40 -6.95 -11.93
N ALA A 45 2.69 -6.22 -13.01
CA ALA A 45 2.00 -4.96 -13.28
C ALA A 45 0.49 -5.19 -13.47
N GLY A 46 -0.33 -4.34 -12.86
CA GLY A 46 -1.80 -4.44 -12.91
C GLY A 46 -2.40 -5.57 -12.06
N GLU A 47 -1.59 -6.36 -11.37
CA GLU A 47 -2.03 -7.45 -10.47
C GLU A 47 -2.37 -6.95 -9.07
N THR A 48 -3.37 -7.55 -8.44
CA THR A 48 -3.67 -7.38 -7.00
C THR A 48 -3.30 -8.64 -6.22
N LEU A 49 -2.30 -8.54 -5.36
CA LEU A 49 -1.97 -9.53 -4.34
C LEU A 49 -2.71 -9.21 -3.04
N GLY A 50 -3.75 -9.99 -2.72
CA GLY A 50 -4.42 -9.92 -1.44
C GLY A 50 -3.57 -10.56 -0.34
N VAL A 51 -3.46 -9.90 0.81
CA VAL A 51 -2.70 -10.41 1.97
C VAL A 51 -3.63 -10.55 3.15
N VAL A 52 -3.81 -11.78 3.63
CA VAL A 52 -4.69 -12.13 4.75
C VAL A 52 -3.91 -12.80 5.89
N GLY A 53 -4.51 -12.84 7.06
CA GLY A 53 -3.97 -13.49 8.25
C GLY A 53 -4.47 -12.82 9.52
N GLU A 54 -4.20 -13.42 10.67
CA GLU A 54 -4.60 -12.90 11.98
C GLU A 54 -4.04 -11.50 12.26
N SER A 55 -4.69 -10.75 13.16
CA SER A 55 -4.17 -9.47 13.62
C SER A 55 -2.80 -9.67 14.27
N GLY A 56 -1.83 -8.81 13.94
CA GLY A 56 -0.46 -8.93 14.48
C GLY A 56 0.43 -9.98 13.81
N CYS A 57 -0.03 -10.73 12.79
CA CYS A 57 0.81 -11.74 12.12
C CYS A 57 1.91 -11.17 11.20
N GLY A 58 2.01 -9.83 11.05
CA GLY A 58 3.09 -9.18 10.30
C GLY A 58 2.70 -8.54 8.97
N LYS A 59 1.44 -8.57 8.53
CA LYS A 59 0.97 -8.04 7.22
C LYS A 59 1.38 -6.59 6.96
N SER A 60 0.99 -5.67 7.85
CA SER A 60 1.34 -4.24 7.73
C SER A 60 2.84 -4.00 7.83
N THR A 61 3.53 -4.80 8.66
CA THR A 61 5.00 -4.75 8.76
C THR A 61 5.66 -5.16 7.45
N MET A 62 5.15 -6.21 6.80
CA MET A 62 5.63 -6.67 5.49
C MET A 62 5.42 -5.60 4.43
N GLY A 63 4.20 -5.05 4.29
CA GLY A 63 3.92 -3.99 3.31
C GLY A 63 4.79 -2.75 3.49
N ARG A 64 4.99 -2.30 4.75
CA ARG A 64 5.87 -1.17 5.07
C ARG A 64 7.35 -1.48 4.83
N SER A 65 7.77 -2.73 5.01
CA SER A 65 9.16 -3.16 4.73
C SER A 65 9.41 -3.25 3.22
N VAL A 66 8.46 -3.71 2.44
CA VAL A 66 8.53 -3.69 0.96
C VAL A 66 8.75 -2.26 0.44
N LEU A 67 8.05 -1.28 1.02
CA LEU A 67 8.22 0.14 0.68
C LEU A 67 9.44 0.79 1.36
N ARG A 68 10.24 0.07 2.16
CA ARG A 68 11.30 0.65 3.01
C ARG A 68 10.84 1.87 3.84
N LEU A 69 9.60 1.85 4.31
CA LEU A 69 9.15 2.71 5.41
C LEU A 69 9.64 2.16 6.75
N LEU A 70 9.80 0.83 6.80
CA LEU A 70 10.54 0.09 7.83
C LEU A 70 11.72 -0.58 7.15
N GLU A 71 12.94 -0.23 7.55
CA GLU A 71 14.13 -0.83 6.97
C GLU A 71 14.14 -2.35 7.25
N PRO A 72 14.25 -3.20 6.22
CA PRO A 72 14.34 -4.64 6.40
C PRO A 72 15.55 -5.04 7.26
N THR A 73 15.43 -6.11 8.03
CA THR A 73 16.56 -6.69 8.77
C THR A 73 17.43 -7.53 7.84
N ASN A 74 16.80 -8.22 6.88
CA ASN A 74 17.47 -9.01 5.84
C ASN A 74 16.49 -9.24 4.67
N GLY A 75 17.01 -9.82 3.58
CA GLY A 75 16.24 -10.10 2.38
C GLY A 75 16.37 -9.00 1.33
N GLN A 76 15.72 -9.18 0.20
CA GLN A 76 15.83 -8.32 -0.96
C GLN A 76 14.45 -7.97 -1.52
N VAL A 77 14.28 -6.74 -1.97
CA VAL A 77 13.12 -6.26 -2.72
C VAL A 77 13.61 -5.72 -4.05
N LEU A 78 13.22 -6.37 -5.13
CA LEU A 78 13.51 -5.93 -6.49
C LEU A 78 12.25 -5.24 -7.06
N PHE A 79 12.40 -4.00 -7.48
CA PHE A 79 11.35 -3.26 -8.17
C PHE A 79 11.80 -2.96 -9.60
N GLU A 80 11.04 -3.42 -10.59
CA GLU A 80 11.43 -3.38 -12.01
C GLU A 80 12.85 -3.96 -12.25
N GLY A 81 13.19 -5.04 -11.53
CA GLY A 81 14.49 -5.70 -11.61
C GLY A 81 15.64 -5.00 -10.88
N LYS A 82 15.41 -3.83 -10.29
CA LYS A 82 16.41 -3.07 -9.52
C LYS A 82 16.28 -3.36 -8.03
N ASP A 83 17.40 -3.57 -7.35
CA ASP A 83 17.41 -3.80 -5.91
C ASP A 83 17.04 -2.52 -5.15
N TYR A 84 15.79 -2.47 -4.70
CA TYR A 84 15.23 -1.37 -3.93
C TYR A 84 15.80 -1.29 -2.52
N THR A 85 16.22 -2.42 -1.95
CA THR A 85 16.82 -2.49 -0.60
C THR A 85 18.23 -1.90 -0.56
N ALA A 86 18.95 -1.94 -1.68
CA ALA A 86 20.31 -1.40 -1.78
C ALA A 86 20.36 0.09 -2.18
N LEU A 87 19.23 0.73 -2.52
CA LEU A 87 19.22 2.13 -2.96
C LEU A 87 19.72 3.07 -1.86
N LYS A 88 20.53 4.05 -2.24
CA LYS A 88 20.92 5.17 -1.37
C LYS A 88 19.75 6.11 -1.13
N SER A 89 19.79 6.90 -0.05
CA SER A 89 18.69 7.79 0.35
C SER A 89 18.20 8.71 -0.77
N SER A 90 19.08 9.23 -1.61
CA SER A 90 18.70 10.12 -2.72
C SER A 90 17.98 9.40 -3.86
N GLU A 91 18.36 8.15 -4.15
CA GLU A 91 17.71 7.29 -5.16
C GLU A 91 16.37 6.77 -4.62
N LEU A 92 16.35 6.37 -3.34
CA LEU A 92 15.15 5.96 -2.65
C LEU A 92 14.10 7.09 -2.63
N ALA A 93 14.52 8.33 -2.36
CA ALA A 93 13.62 9.48 -2.38
C ALA A 93 12.97 9.69 -3.76
N LYS A 94 13.73 9.52 -4.84
CA LYS A 94 13.19 9.63 -6.23
C LYS A 94 12.22 8.52 -6.57
N SER A 95 12.48 7.29 -6.10
CA SER A 95 11.62 6.13 -6.38
C SER A 95 10.31 6.12 -5.57
N ARG A 96 10.17 7.01 -4.58
CA ARG A 96 8.93 7.17 -3.80
C ARG A 96 7.73 7.57 -4.66
N SER A 97 7.93 8.21 -5.83
CA SER A 97 6.84 8.52 -6.75
C SER A 97 6.15 7.25 -7.29
N ASP A 98 6.92 6.19 -7.51
CA ASP A 98 6.43 4.96 -8.12
C ASP A 98 5.79 3.99 -7.10
N LEU A 99 6.11 4.14 -5.81
CA LEU A 99 5.66 3.25 -4.73
C LEU A 99 4.95 4.06 -3.64
N GLN A 100 3.65 3.83 -3.47
CA GLN A 100 2.82 4.60 -2.55
C GLN A 100 2.09 3.69 -1.55
N ILE A 101 1.54 4.29 -0.49
CA ILE A 101 0.78 3.59 0.54
C ILE A 101 -0.50 4.33 0.89
N ILE A 102 -1.58 3.57 1.10
CA ILE A 102 -2.80 4.00 1.78
C ILE A 102 -2.77 3.38 3.17
N PHE A 103 -2.83 4.23 4.20
CA PHE A 103 -2.81 3.79 5.60
C PHE A 103 -4.19 3.40 6.11
N GLN A 104 -4.22 2.55 7.12
CA GLN A 104 -5.41 2.02 7.78
C GLN A 104 -6.31 3.12 8.36
N ASP A 105 -5.73 4.14 8.98
CA ASP A 105 -6.48 5.22 9.62
C ASP A 105 -6.45 6.49 8.76
N PRO A 106 -7.58 6.84 8.11
CA PRO A 106 -7.67 8.05 7.30
C PRO A 106 -7.60 9.33 8.15
N TYR A 107 -7.93 9.27 9.44
CA TYR A 107 -7.82 10.43 10.33
C TYR A 107 -6.37 10.74 10.69
N ALA A 108 -5.64 9.73 11.13
CA ALA A 108 -4.24 9.89 11.54
C ALA A 108 -3.31 10.17 10.34
N SER A 109 -3.75 9.85 9.12
CA SER A 109 -2.93 10.00 7.91
C SER A 109 -2.98 11.39 7.27
N LEU A 110 -3.92 12.26 7.66
CA LEU A 110 -4.10 13.61 7.10
C LEU A 110 -3.76 14.67 8.15
N ASP A 111 -2.89 15.63 7.83
CA ASP A 111 -2.63 16.77 8.73
C ASP A 111 -3.90 17.64 8.82
N PRO A 112 -4.53 17.77 10.00
CA PRO A 112 -5.77 18.53 10.15
C PRO A 112 -5.62 20.04 9.95
N ARG A 113 -4.38 20.54 9.88
CA ARG A 113 -4.06 21.97 9.70
C ARG A 113 -3.88 22.34 8.23
N MET A 114 -3.79 21.35 7.33
CA MET A 114 -3.66 21.56 5.89
C MET A 114 -5.01 21.48 5.19
N THR A 115 -5.19 22.26 4.12
CA THR A 115 -6.34 22.07 3.24
C THR A 115 -6.24 20.76 2.47
N ILE A 116 -7.36 20.21 1.95
CA ILE A 116 -7.31 18.99 1.16
C ILE A 116 -6.53 19.18 -0.14
N GLY A 117 -6.55 20.39 -0.71
CA GLY A 117 -5.72 20.73 -1.87
C GLY A 117 -4.24 20.68 -1.57
N ASP A 118 -3.83 21.13 -0.38
CA ASP A 118 -2.43 21.05 0.05
C ASP A 118 -2.01 19.62 0.37
N ILE A 119 -2.86 18.84 1.04
CA ILE A 119 -2.60 17.43 1.34
C ILE A 119 -2.39 16.61 0.05
N ILE A 120 -3.28 16.79 -0.95
CA ILE A 120 -3.18 16.09 -2.23
C ILE A 120 -1.98 16.59 -3.04
N GLY A 121 -1.66 17.89 -2.95
CA GLY A 121 -0.57 18.51 -3.70
C GLY A 121 0.82 18.34 -3.08
N GLU A 122 0.93 18.04 -1.78
CA GLU A 122 2.21 17.89 -1.08
C GLU A 122 3.19 16.92 -1.78
N PRO A 123 2.77 15.72 -2.24
CA PRO A 123 3.67 14.84 -2.99
C PRO A 123 4.21 15.47 -4.28
N LEU A 124 3.42 16.30 -4.97
CA LEU A 124 3.86 17.02 -6.17
C LEU A 124 4.96 18.06 -5.84
N ASP A 125 4.80 18.77 -4.72
CA ASP A 125 5.77 19.76 -4.25
C ASP A 125 7.10 19.11 -3.88
N ILE A 126 7.05 17.96 -3.21
CA ILE A 126 8.25 17.23 -2.76
C ILE A 126 8.99 16.59 -3.93
N GLN A 127 8.26 15.93 -4.84
CA GLN A 127 8.85 15.09 -5.89
C GLN A 127 9.12 15.84 -7.20
N LEU A 128 8.21 16.72 -7.61
CA LEU A 128 8.22 17.30 -8.94
C LEU A 128 8.50 18.81 -8.96
N LYS A 129 8.26 19.52 -7.84
CA LYS A 129 8.44 20.98 -7.73
C LYS A 129 7.73 21.75 -8.84
N LEU A 130 6.48 21.42 -9.10
CA LEU A 130 5.70 21.98 -10.18
C LEU A 130 5.36 23.47 -9.96
N PRO A 131 5.17 24.27 -11.03
CA PRO A 131 4.56 25.58 -10.93
C PRO A 131 3.17 25.49 -10.31
N THR A 132 2.78 26.51 -9.52
CA THR A 132 1.51 26.54 -8.75
C THR A 132 0.29 26.21 -9.62
N LYS A 133 0.23 26.71 -10.86
CA LYS A 133 -0.88 26.45 -11.77
C LYS A 133 -0.97 24.98 -12.16
N GLU A 134 0.14 24.37 -12.59
CA GLU A 134 0.18 22.95 -12.97
C GLU A 134 -0.10 22.03 -11.78
N ARG A 135 0.45 22.37 -10.59
CA ARG A 135 0.15 21.69 -9.34
C ARG A 135 -1.36 21.67 -9.07
N MET A 136 -2.01 22.83 -9.14
CA MET A 136 -3.44 22.94 -8.86
C MET A 136 -4.28 22.17 -9.89
N GLU A 137 -3.93 22.24 -11.18
CA GLU A 137 -4.62 21.47 -12.23
C GLU A 137 -4.56 19.97 -11.96
N ARG A 138 -3.39 19.43 -11.56
CA ARG A 138 -3.24 18.01 -11.19
C ARG A 138 -4.03 17.65 -9.95
N VAL A 139 -4.04 18.50 -8.92
CA VAL A 139 -4.84 18.32 -7.69
C VAL A 139 -6.32 18.22 -8.03
N LEU A 140 -6.87 19.20 -8.78
CA LEU A 140 -8.29 19.22 -9.13
C LEU A 140 -8.68 18.00 -9.97
N LYS A 141 -7.87 17.63 -10.98
CA LYS A 141 -8.09 16.43 -11.79
C LYS A 141 -8.07 15.15 -10.94
N THR A 142 -7.19 15.08 -9.94
CA THR A 142 -7.12 13.92 -9.04
C THR A 142 -8.32 13.88 -8.10
N MET A 143 -8.80 15.03 -7.62
CA MET A 143 -10.05 15.12 -6.84
C MET A 143 -11.24 14.57 -7.63
N GLU A 144 -11.39 14.95 -8.89
CA GLU A 144 -12.44 14.44 -9.77
C GLU A 144 -12.37 12.92 -9.93
N ARG A 145 -11.17 12.36 -10.17
CA ARG A 145 -10.95 10.91 -10.30
C ARG A 145 -11.42 10.11 -9.09
N VAL A 146 -11.24 10.65 -7.88
CA VAL A 146 -11.70 9.99 -6.67
C VAL A 146 -13.13 10.35 -6.27
N GLY A 147 -13.85 11.11 -7.10
CA GLY A 147 -15.23 11.52 -6.86
C GLY A 147 -15.38 12.59 -5.77
N LEU A 148 -14.37 13.42 -5.57
CA LEU A 148 -14.44 14.59 -4.68
C LEU A 148 -14.81 15.85 -5.47
N ASN A 149 -15.70 16.69 -4.91
CA ASN A 149 -16.06 17.96 -5.54
C ASN A 149 -14.89 18.95 -5.43
N THR A 150 -14.40 19.44 -6.56
CA THR A 150 -13.26 20.35 -6.66
C THR A 150 -13.46 21.69 -5.93
N ARG A 151 -14.72 22.11 -5.71
CA ARG A 151 -15.04 23.31 -4.91
C ARG A 151 -14.57 23.21 -3.46
N TYR A 152 -14.30 21.99 -2.97
CA TYR A 152 -13.86 21.76 -1.60
C TYR A 152 -12.35 21.78 -1.42
N VAL A 153 -11.58 22.14 -2.46
CA VAL A 153 -10.10 22.12 -2.45
C VAL A 153 -9.49 22.90 -1.27
N ASN A 154 -10.13 23.96 -0.82
CA ASN A 154 -9.68 24.80 0.30
C ASN A 154 -10.27 24.40 1.67
N ARG A 155 -11.03 23.30 1.75
CA ARG A 155 -11.58 22.80 3.01
C ARG A 155 -10.55 21.95 3.78
N TYR A 156 -10.80 21.79 5.06
CA TYR A 156 -9.96 21.01 5.97
C TYR A 156 -10.51 19.59 6.17
N PRO A 157 -9.68 18.59 6.51
CA PRO A 157 -10.09 17.19 6.67
C PRO A 157 -11.26 16.98 7.64
N HIS A 158 -11.35 17.77 8.72
CA HIS A 158 -12.41 17.65 9.72
C HIS A 158 -13.82 17.98 9.19
N GLU A 159 -13.94 18.66 8.04
CA GLU A 159 -15.20 18.98 7.39
C GLU A 159 -15.78 17.84 6.52
N PHE A 160 -15.08 16.69 6.46
CA PHE A 160 -15.41 15.57 5.58
C PHE A 160 -15.82 14.32 6.38
N SER A 161 -16.69 13.49 5.78
CA SER A 161 -17.02 12.16 6.32
C SER A 161 -15.82 11.19 6.26
N GLY A 162 -15.88 10.08 6.97
CA GLY A 162 -14.83 9.04 6.96
C GLY A 162 -14.50 8.55 5.56
N GLY A 163 -15.52 8.23 4.75
CA GLY A 163 -15.33 7.80 3.35
C GLY A 163 -14.75 8.89 2.45
N GLN A 164 -15.12 10.16 2.66
CA GLN A 164 -14.51 11.27 1.93
C GLN A 164 -13.03 11.47 2.32
N ARG A 165 -12.68 11.35 3.60
CA ARG A 165 -11.27 11.39 4.04
C ARG A 165 -10.45 10.24 3.45
N GLN A 166 -11.04 9.05 3.35
CA GLN A 166 -10.39 7.94 2.67
C GLN A 166 -10.11 8.29 1.20
N ARG A 167 -11.07 8.89 0.49
CA ARG A 167 -10.88 9.37 -0.89
C ARG A 167 -9.79 10.44 -0.99
N ILE A 168 -9.63 11.32 0.00
CA ILE A 168 -8.53 12.29 0.07
C ILE A 168 -7.18 11.57 0.22
N GLY A 169 -7.09 10.55 1.09
CA GLY A 169 -5.89 9.71 1.25
C GLY A 169 -5.53 8.96 -0.02
N ILE A 170 -6.54 8.42 -0.73
CA ILE A 170 -6.35 7.78 -2.05
C ILE A 170 -5.85 8.82 -3.07
N ALA A 171 -6.47 10.00 -3.14
CA ALA A 171 -6.06 11.06 -4.05
C ALA A 171 -4.60 11.46 -3.83
N ARG A 172 -4.18 11.65 -2.58
CA ARG A 172 -2.78 11.93 -2.22
C ARG A 172 -1.83 10.85 -2.72
N ALA A 173 -2.22 9.58 -2.59
CA ALA A 173 -1.39 8.46 -3.01
C ALA A 173 -1.26 8.35 -4.54
N ILE A 174 -2.33 8.66 -5.30
CA ILE A 174 -2.32 8.49 -6.77
C ILE A 174 -1.89 9.72 -7.55
N VAL A 175 -1.74 10.89 -6.93
CA VAL A 175 -1.46 12.17 -7.64
C VAL A 175 -0.15 12.15 -8.43
N LEU A 176 0.82 11.33 -8.00
CA LEU A 176 2.10 11.11 -8.68
C LEU A 176 2.03 10.07 -9.80
N GLY A 177 0.95 9.28 -9.91
CA GLY A 177 0.82 8.19 -10.86
C GLY A 177 1.69 6.98 -10.51
N PRO A 178 1.56 6.40 -9.30
CA PRO A 178 2.42 5.30 -8.87
C PRO A 178 2.18 4.03 -9.70
N LYS A 179 3.19 3.15 -9.76
CA LYS A 179 3.11 1.82 -10.37
C LYS A 179 2.67 0.76 -9.37
N LEU A 180 3.03 0.94 -8.09
CA LEU A 180 2.70 0.03 -6.99
C LEU A 180 2.09 0.79 -5.83
N MET A 181 0.99 0.26 -5.30
CA MET A 181 0.36 0.79 -4.10
C MET A 181 0.16 -0.32 -3.05
N VAL A 182 0.63 -0.07 -1.83
CA VAL A 182 0.29 -0.88 -0.68
C VAL A 182 -0.96 -0.28 -0.03
N CYS A 183 -2.04 -1.07 0.04
CA CYS A 183 -3.29 -0.70 0.69
C CYS A 183 -3.34 -1.42 2.05
N ASP A 184 -2.96 -0.73 3.13
CA ASP A 184 -2.91 -1.29 4.49
C ASP A 184 -4.26 -1.09 5.17
N GLU A 185 -5.16 -2.09 5.08
CA GLU A 185 -6.54 -2.09 5.60
C GLU A 185 -7.37 -0.85 5.21
N PRO A 186 -7.43 -0.48 3.92
CA PRO A 186 -7.93 0.83 3.48
C PRO A 186 -9.42 1.06 3.70
N VAL A 187 -10.18 0.03 4.11
CA VAL A 187 -11.63 0.12 4.29
C VAL A 187 -12.11 -0.32 5.68
N SER A 188 -11.20 -0.77 6.56
CA SER A 188 -11.56 -1.40 7.86
C SER A 188 -12.31 -0.46 8.82
N ALA A 189 -12.11 0.85 8.71
CA ALA A 189 -12.74 1.87 9.56
C ALA A 189 -14.02 2.49 8.96
N LEU A 190 -14.55 1.92 7.87
CA LEU A 190 -15.68 2.47 7.13
C LEU A 190 -16.92 1.60 7.24
N ASP A 191 -18.10 2.19 7.10
CA ASP A 191 -19.37 1.47 6.99
C ASP A 191 -19.42 0.60 5.72
N VAL A 192 -20.14 -0.52 5.76
CA VAL A 192 -20.19 -1.52 4.66
C VAL A 192 -20.52 -0.92 3.30
N SER A 193 -21.49 0.02 3.26
CA SER A 193 -21.88 0.70 2.00
C SER A 193 -20.76 1.60 1.45
N VAL A 194 -20.01 2.25 2.33
CA VAL A 194 -18.88 3.12 1.97
C VAL A 194 -17.67 2.27 1.59
N GLN A 195 -17.45 1.13 2.26
CA GLN A 195 -16.41 0.16 1.90
C GLN A 195 -16.56 -0.27 0.44
N ALA A 196 -17.76 -0.69 0.01
CA ALA A 196 -18.02 -1.11 -1.37
C ALA A 196 -17.69 -0.01 -2.39
N GLN A 197 -18.05 1.25 -2.08
CA GLN A 197 -17.73 2.38 -2.94
C GLN A 197 -16.21 2.63 -3.07
N VAL A 198 -15.46 2.51 -1.96
CA VAL A 198 -14.00 2.69 -1.96
C VAL A 198 -13.30 1.54 -2.68
N LEU A 199 -13.78 0.30 -2.52
CA LEU A 199 -13.24 -0.85 -3.24
C LEU A 199 -13.44 -0.72 -4.75
N ASN A 200 -14.66 -0.35 -5.20
CA ASN A 200 -14.92 -0.11 -6.62
C ASN A 200 -14.03 1.01 -7.17
N LEU A 201 -13.88 2.11 -6.42
CA LEU A 201 -12.97 3.19 -6.80
C LEU A 201 -11.52 2.70 -6.98
N LEU A 202 -10.99 1.88 -6.06
CA LEU A 202 -9.64 1.34 -6.16
C LEU A 202 -9.49 0.41 -7.37
N MET A 203 -10.50 -0.44 -7.66
CA MET A 203 -10.51 -1.30 -8.84
C MET A 203 -10.56 -0.49 -10.16
N ASP A 204 -11.35 0.57 -10.21
CA ASP A 204 -11.44 1.44 -11.38
C ASP A 204 -10.11 2.19 -11.62
N LEU A 205 -9.51 2.73 -10.55
CA LEU A 205 -8.20 3.38 -10.60
C LEU A 205 -7.09 2.41 -11.04
N GLN A 206 -7.13 1.15 -10.58
CA GLN A 206 -6.18 0.13 -11.01
C GLN A 206 -6.26 -0.10 -12.52
N LYS A 207 -7.46 -0.28 -13.06
CA LYS A 207 -7.69 -0.48 -14.50
C LYS A 207 -7.28 0.74 -15.32
N GLU A 208 -7.62 1.95 -14.86
CA GLU A 208 -7.32 3.21 -15.55
C GLU A 208 -5.82 3.48 -15.61
N MET A 209 -5.11 3.23 -14.49
CA MET A 209 -3.71 3.63 -14.32
C MET A 209 -2.72 2.47 -14.49
N GLY A 210 -3.19 1.22 -14.58
CA GLY A 210 -2.33 0.03 -14.69
C GLY A 210 -1.51 -0.29 -13.43
N MET A 211 -1.93 0.20 -12.26
CA MET A 211 -1.22 0.02 -11.00
C MET A 211 -1.32 -1.42 -10.50
N ALA A 212 -0.27 -1.88 -9.82
CA ALA A 212 -0.31 -3.10 -9.03
C ALA A 212 -0.65 -2.79 -7.56
N TYR A 213 -1.35 -3.72 -6.89
CA TYR A 213 -1.72 -3.58 -5.48
C TYR A 213 -1.17 -4.71 -4.62
N ILE A 214 -0.63 -4.37 -3.45
CA ILE A 214 -0.55 -5.26 -2.28
C ILE A 214 -1.68 -4.84 -1.37
N PHE A 215 -2.76 -5.62 -1.33
CA PHE A 215 -3.97 -5.28 -0.61
C PHE A 215 -4.08 -6.08 0.68
N ILE A 216 -3.88 -5.42 1.82
CA ILE A 216 -3.92 -6.04 3.16
C ILE A 216 -5.32 -5.87 3.74
N SER A 217 -5.94 -6.96 4.15
CA SER A 217 -7.21 -6.95 4.88
C SER A 217 -7.33 -8.17 5.80
N HIS A 218 -8.13 -8.04 6.84
CA HIS A 218 -8.57 -9.17 7.67
C HIS A 218 -9.94 -9.70 7.20
N ASP A 219 -10.62 -9.03 6.28
CA ASP A 219 -11.91 -9.45 5.71
C ASP A 219 -11.68 -10.25 4.42
N LEU A 220 -11.97 -11.56 4.49
CA LEU A 220 -11.83 -12.48 3.37
C LEU A 220 -12.78 -12.16 2.21
N SER A 221 -13.95 -11.56 2.48
CA SER A 221 -14.90 -11.16 1.44
C SER A 221 -14.35 -10.02 0.59
N VAL A 222 -13.71 -9.06 1.24
CA VAL A 222 -13.01 -7.94 0.58
C VAL A 222 -11.87 -8.48 -0.29
N ILE A 223 -11.03 -9.35 0.26
CA ILE A 223 -9.90 -9.96 -0.46
C ILE A 223 -10.39 -10.77 -1.65
N LYS A 224 -11.41 -11.59 -1.49
CA LYS A 224 -12.02 -12.36 -2.59
C LYS A 224 -12.49 -11.47 -3.72
N HIS A 225 -13.00 -10.28 -3.41
CA HIS A 225 -13.55 -9.36 -4.40
C HIS A 225 -12.47 -8.68 -5.23
N ILE A 226 -11.38 -8.19 -4.59
CA ILE A 226 -10.40 -7.32 -5.24
C ILE A 226 -9.16 -8.05 -5.77
N SER A 227 -8.82 -9.25 -5.24
CA SER A 227 -7.53 -9.89 -5.48
C SER A 227 -7.54 -10.80 -6.69
N ASP A 228 -6.39 -10.93 -7.35
CA ASP A 228 -6.09 -11.96 -8.36
C ASP A 228 -5.47 -13.18 -7.69
N ARG A 229 -4.46 -12.95 -6.82
CA ARG A 229 -3.80 -13.97 -6.00
C ARG A 229 -3.91 -13.60 -4.53
N ILE A 230 -3.84 -14.61 -3.67
CA ILE A 230 -3.98 -14.43 -2.22
C ILE A 230 -2.78 -15.05 -1.53
N MET A 231 -2.18 -14.28 -0.61
CA MET A 231 -1.12 -14.70 0.29
C MET A 231 -1.64 -14.77 1.71
N VAL A 232 -1.58 -15.94 2.32
CA VAL A 232 -1.96 -16.15 3.73
C VAL A 232 -0.72 -16.07 4.60
N MET A 233 -0.73 -15.17 5.58
CA MET A 233 0.35 -14.97 6.54
C MET A 233 -0.03 -15.46 7.94
N TYR A 234 0.91 -16.15 8.59
CA TYR A 234 0.80 -16.59 9.98
C TYR A 234 2.14 -16.44 10.70
N LEU A 235 2.15 -15.76 11.85
CA LEU A 235 3.33 -15.54 12.71
C LEU A 235 4.60 -15.10 11.91
N GLY A 236 4.44 -14.16 10.99
CA GLY A 236 5.54 -13.60 10.20
C GLY A 236 5.94 -14.40 8.97
N HIS A 237 5.32 -15.54 8.70
CA HIS A 237 5.60 -16.40 7.55
C HIS A 237 4.46 -16.44 6.56
N VAL A 238 4.76 -16.75 5.30
CA VAL A 238 3.77 -17.13 4.29
C VAL A 238 3.46 -18.62 4.46
N VAL A 239 2.21 -18.95 4.69
CA VAL A 239 1.77 -20.34 4.83
C VAL A 239 1.10 -20.85 3.56
N GLU A 240 0.52 -19.96 2.76
CA GLU A 240 -0.06 -20.29 1.46
C GLU A 240 0.01 -19.09 0.52
N LEU A 241 0.24 -19.36 -0.77
CA LEU A 241 0.18 -18.37 -1.85
C LEU A 241 -0.43 -19.07 -3.06
N ALA A 242 -1.62 -18.64 -3.48
CA ALA A 242 -2.36 -19.28 -4.56
C ALA A 242 -3.20 -18.26 -5.34
N ASP A 243 -3.64 -18.65 -6.52
CA ASP A 243 -4.67 -17.92 -7.23
C ASP A 243 -5.97 -17.93 -6.44
N LYS A 244 -6.70 -16.82 -6.49
CA LYS A 244 -7.95 -16.64 -5.75
C LYS A 244 -8.91 -17.83 -5.91
N ASP A 245 -9.11 -18.27 -7.14
CA ASP A 245 -10.07 -19.34 -7.44
C ASP A 245 -9.65 -20.71 -6.87
N ASP A 246 -8.35 -20.99 -6.83
CA ASP A 246 -7.82 -22.25 -6.29
C ASP A 246 -7.93 -22.32 -4.77
N LEU A 247 -7.67 -21.20 -4.09
CA LEU A 247 -7.79 -21.12 -2.64
C LEU A 247 -9.23 -21.40 -2.17
N TYR A 248 -10.22 -20.81 -2.86
CA TYR A 248 -11.62 -20.97 -2.48
C TYR A 248 -12.26 -22.28 -2.93
N LYS A 249 -11.72 -22.96 -3.98
CA LYS A 249 -12.22 -24.28 -4.42
C LYS A 249 -11.76 -25.44 -3.54
N ARG A 250 -10.59 -25.31 -2.90
CA ARG A 250 -10.03 -26.38 -2.04
C ARG A 250 -10.56 -26.36 -0.60
N THR A 251 -11.27 -25.32 -0.20
CA THR A 251 -11.83 -25.15 1.16
C THR A 251 -13.30 -25.54 1.27
N MET A 252 -13.89 -26.18 0.23
CA MET A 252 -15.26 -26.76 0.26
C MET A 252 -15.23 -28.27 0.37
#